data_94125a8e01d7f1fecaf9ab0dde0bb675
#
_entry.id   94125a8e01d7f1fecaf9ab0dde0bb675
#
_cell.length_a   1.000
_cell.length_b   1.000
_cell.length_c   1.000
_cell.angle_alpha   90.00
_cell.angle_beta   90.00
_cell.angle_gamma   90.00
#
_symmetry.space_group_name_H-M   'P 1'
#
loop_
_entity.id
_entity.type
_entity.pdbx_description
1 polymer ?
#
loop_
_entity_poly.entity_id
_entity_poly.type
_entity_poly.pdbx_seq_one_letter_code
_entity_poly.pdbx_strand_id
1 'polypeptide(L)'
;HLGTPQYAPQPISDPLRVVVVGSDAALSAVLTRLMRADTMWVEVGFVPTTGDSPTADYWGITNLSVEEQFDCAASGRVRPLPLIRDDAATAVAGRASVSDWENRELTAEIIVDDDVLARHQSGRRIPRTGVFGARVQPLVDAPGLAGFVLDTPVMPVRRGLFGRFENEHGSIAEDSRLVGRALQAGGESLRVIVDGVSRKRPVERVTFYRHLRDAQVVRP
;
A
#
# COMPACT_ATOMS: atom_id res chain seq x y z
N HIS A 1 5.75 27.41 -0.24
CA HIS A 1 6.07 27.29 -1.66
C HIS A 1 7.13 26.19 -1.79
N LEU A 2 6.77 25.04 -2.32
CA LEU A 2 7.73 24.04 -2.75
C LEU A 2 8.40 24.58 -4.02
N GLY A 3 9.73 24.61 -4.05
CA GLY A 3 10.51 25.10 -5.20
C GLY A 3 10.29 24.29 -6.48
N THR A 4 10.94 24.69 -7.55
CA THR A 4 10.88 24.00 -8.83
C THR A 4 11.39 22.55 -8.65
N PRO A 5 10.67 21.53 -9.21
CA PRO A 5 11.10 20.15 -9.10
C PRO A 5 12.51 19.97 -9.66
N GLN A 6 13.34 19.28 -8.90
CA GLN A 6 14.66 18.89 -9.33
C GLN A 6 14.76 17.37 -9.36
N TYR A 7 15.49 16.82 -10.31
CA TYR A 7 15.69 15.38 -10.42
C TYR A 7 16.75 14.92 -9.40
N ALA A 8 16.40 13.92 -8.58
CA ALA A 8 17.38 13.33 -7.65
C ALA A 8 18.50 12.58 -8.41
N PRO A 9 19.73 12.53 -7.87
CA PRO A 9 20.20 13.14 -6.63
C PRO A 9 20.69 14.57 -6.88
N GLN A 10 19.97 15.55 -6.41
CA GLN A 10 20.40 16.92 -6.55
C GLN A 10 20.85 17.46 -5.20
N PRO A 11 21.98 18.13 -5.12
CA PRO A 11 22.36 18.84 -3.92
C PRO A 11 21.39 20.00 -3.73
N ILE A 12 20.43 19.81 -2.84
CA ILE A 12 19.53 20.87 -2.38
C ILE A 12 20.26 21.49 -1.19
N SER A 13 20.59 22.78 -1.28
CA SER A 13 21.27 23.49 -0.21
C SER A 13 20.44 23.54 1.08
N ASP A 14 19.11 23.56 0.94
CA ASP A 14 18.17 23.56 2.05
C ASP A 14 17.08 22.51 1.80
N PRO A 15 17.29 21.26 2.21
CA PRO A 15 16.31 20.22 2.02
C PRO A 15 15.04 20.53 2.81
N LEU A 16 13.88 20.51 2.13
CA LEU A 16 12.59 20.62 2.78
C LEU A 16 12.19 19.26 3.33
N ARG A 17 11.89 19.18 4.62
CA ARG A 17 11.38 17.99 5.28
C ARG A 17 9.95 18.23 5.77
N VAL A 18 9.08 17.29 5.45
CA VAL A 18 7.70 17.25 5.94
C VAL A 18 7.59 16.07 6.92
N VAL A 19 7.17 16.36 8.15
CA VAL A 19 6.86 15.31 9.13
C VAL A 19 5.35 15.10 9.16
N VAL A 20 4.93 13.89 8.83
CA VAL A 20 3.52 13.49 8.85
C VAL A 20 3.25 12.77 10.17
N VAL A 21 2.38 13.34 10.99
CA VAL A 21 1.86 12.70 12.21
C VAL A 21 0.44 12.25 11.92
N GLY A 22 0.19 10.93 11.86
CA GLY A 22 -1.13 10.46 11.47
C GLY A 22 -1.19 8.97 11.12
N SER A 23 -2.23 8.60 10.38
CA SER A 23 -2.40 7.24 9.84
C SER A 23 -1.65 7.04 8.53
N ASP A 24 -1.53 5.78 8.10
CA ASP A 24 -0.98 5.44 6.77
C ASP A 24 -1.76 6.14 5.64
N ALA A 25 -3.08 6.29 5.80
CA ALA A 25 -3.89 7.06 4.85
C ALA A 25 -3.49 8.53 4.75
N ALA A 26 -3.13 9.16 5.87
CA ALA A 26 -2.64 10.54 5.88
C ALA A 26 -1.28 10.64 5.17
N LEU A 27 -0.38 9.70 5.43
CA LEU A 27 0.90 9.63 4.73
C LEU A 27 0.72 9.37 3.23
N SER A 28 -0.15 8.42 2.85
CA SER A 28 -0.51 8.15 1.45
C SER A 28 -1.01 9.44 0.74
N ALA A 29 -1.85 10.23 1.39
CA ALA A 29 -2.33 11.50 0.84
C ALA A 29 -1.19 12.52 0.61
N VAL A 30 -0.24 12.62 1.55
CA VAL A 30 0.94 13.48 1.42
C VAL A 30 1.83 13.01 0.26
N LEU A 31 2.20 11.72 0.24
CA LEU A 31 3.00 11.13 -0.85
C LEU A 31 2.32 11.30 -2.21
N THR A 32 1.00 11.09 -2.27
CA THR A 32 0.19 11.34 -3.48
C THR A 32 0.29 12.79 -3.93
N ARG A 33 0.23 13.73 -3.00
CA ARG A 33 0.36 15.16 -3.33
C ARG A 33 1.74 15.51 -3.84
N LEU A 34 2.79 15.04 -3.19
CA LEU A 34 4.19 15.25 -3.61
C LEU A 34 4.43 14.66 -5.00
N MET A 35 3.96 13.42 -5.23
CA MET A 35 4.09 12.76 -6.52
C MET A 35 3.39 13.52 -7.65
N ARG A 36 2.13 13.96 -7.43
CA ARG A 36 1.36 14.72 -8.42
C ARG A 36 1.92 16.12 -8.70
N ALA A 37 2.62 16.70 -7.71
CA ALA A 37 3.28 17.99 -7.84
C ALA A 37 4.70 17.88 -8.43
N ASP A 38 5.17 16.66 -8.71
CA ASP A 38 6.53 16.37 -9.15
C ASP A 38 7.60 16.87 -8.17
N THR A 39 7.31 16.80 -6.87
CA THR A 39 8.17 17.26 -5.77
C THR A 39 8.68 16.12 -4.90
N MET A 40 8.98 14.96 -5.52
CA MET A 40 9.45 13.76 -4.81
C MET A 40 10.85 13.91 -4.17
N TRP A 41 11.49 15.05 -4.37
CA TRP A 41 12.74 15.42 -3.69
C TRP A 41 12.50 15.87 -2.24
N VAL A 42 11.27 16.18 -1.85
CA VAL A 42 10.92 16.55 -0.47
C VAL A 42 11.12 15.34 0.44
N GLU A 43 11.83 15.55 1.54
CA GLU A 43 12.04 14.53 2.56
C GLU A 43 10.77 14.33 3.39
N VAL A 44 10.43 13.08 3.68
CA VAL A 44 9.22 12.72 4.41
C VAL A 44 9.57 11.90 5.64
N GLY A 45 9.33 12.46 6.82
CA GLY A 45 9.32 11.75 8.09
C GLY A 45 7.90 11.32 8.45
N PHE A 46 7.75 10.23 9.21
CA PHE A 46 6.45 9.70 9.61
C PHE A 46 6.43 9.31 11.09
N VAL A 47 5.36 9.71 11.77
CA VAL A 47 5.04 9.33 13.15
C VAL A 47 3.62 8.76 13.13
N PRO A 48 3.45 7.43 13.24
CA PRO A 48 2.14 6.80 13.22
C PRO A 48 1.36 7.12 14.49
N THR A 49 0.04 7.37 14.33
CA THR A 49 -0.88 7.57 15.46
C THR A 49 -1.74 6.35 15.75
N THR A 50 -1.59 5.29 14.95
CA THR A 50 -2.30 4.01 15.11
C THR A 50 -1.32 2.90 15.41
N GLY A 51 -1.69 1.96 16.29
CA GLY A 51 -0.84 0.83 16.64
C GLY A 51 -0.68 -0.21 15.51
N ASP A 52 -1.59 -0.25 14.54
CA ASP A 52 -1.49 -1.06 13.31
C ASP A 52 -1.13 -0.12 12.14
N SER A 53 0.16 0.01 11.88
CA SER A 53 0.67 0.79 10.77
C SER A 53 1.66 -0.05 9.94
N PRO A 54 1.19 -0.67 8.85
CA PRO A 54 2.08 -1.37 7.91
C PRO A 54 3.23 -0.51 7.40
N THR A 55 3.02 0.80 7.28
CA THR A 55 4.10 1.73 6.93
C THR A 55 5.18 1.77 8.00
N ALA A 56 4.80 1.81 9.28
CA ALA A 56 5.75 1.82 10.39
C ALA A 56 6.62 0.55 10.40
N ASP A 57 6.00 -0.60 10.15
CA ASP A 57 6.71 -1.89 10.04
C ASP A 57 7.69 -1.86 8.86
N TYR A 58 7.21 -1.44 7.71
CA TYR A 58 7.97 -1.35 6.47
C TYR A 58 9.14 -0.35 6.55
N TRP A 59 8.96 0.78 7.26
CA TRP A 59 10.02 1.77 7.47
C TRP A 59 10.95 1.42 8.64
N GLY A 60 10.63 0.40 9.43
CA GLY A 60 11.43 -0.05 10.57
C GLY A 60 11.34 0.85 11.80
N ILE A 61 10.22 1.58 11.96
CA ILE A 61 9.99 2.51 13.06
C ILE A 61 9.03 1.99 14.13
N THR A 62 8.42 0.81 13.93
CA THR A 62 7.43 0.22 14.87
C THR A 62 7.97 0.01 16.26
N ASN A 63 9.25 -0.36 16.39
CA ASN A 63 9.87 -0.67 17.67
C ASN A 63 10.46 0.56 18.38
N LEU A 64 10.35 1.74 17.79
CA LEU A 64 10.78 2.99 18.40
C LEU A 64 9.70 3.51 19.35
N SER A 65 10.10 4.10 20.47
CA SER A 65 9.20 4.90 21.30
C SER A 65 8.66 6.11 20.51
N VAL A 66 7.56 6.68 20.94
CA VAL A 66 6.97 7.86 20.29
C VAL A 66 7.97 9.00 20.17
N GLU A 67 8.77 9.23 21.21
CA GLU A 67 9.82 10.25 21.25
C GLU A 67 10.91 9.98 20.22
N GLU A 68 11.41 8.74 20.14
CA GLU A 68 12.38 8.32 19.13
C GLU A 68 11.83 8.38 17.70
N GLN A 69 10.52 8.12 17.51
CA GLN A 69 9.87 8.30 16.21
C GLN A 69 9.85 9.76 15.77
N PHE A 70 9.56 10.69 16.68
CA PHE A 70 9.62 12.12 16.41
C PHE A 70 11.05 12.57 16.09
N ASP A 71 12.03 12.14 16.88
CA ASP A 71 13.45 12.46 16.67
C ASP A 71 13.95 11.92 15.33
N CYS A 72 13.60 10.67 15.02
CA CYS A 72 13.89 10.06 13.74
C CYS A 72 13.27 10.85 12.59
N ALA A 73 11.95 11.14 12.66
CA ALA A 73 11.23 11.86 11.61
C ALA A 73 11.78 13.27 11.39
N ALA A 74 12.17 13.97 12.46
CA ALA A 74 12.68 15.34 12.39
C ALA A 74 14.15 15.41 11.95
N SER A 75 15.00 14.51 12.45
CA SER A 75 16.47 14.64 12.36
C SER A 75 17.17 13.42 11.75
N GLY A 76 16.45 12.33 11.50
CA GLY A 76 16.98 11.08 10.98
C GLY A 76 17.54 11.21 9.56
N ARG A 77 18.17 10.13 9.10
CA ARG A 77 18.76 10.06 7.74
C ARG A 77 17.68 9.77 6.71
N VAL A 78 17.81 10.38 5.55
CA VAL A 78 17.01 10.03 4.37
C VAL A 78 17.53 8.72 3.78
N ARG A 79 16.65 7.77 3.62
CA ARG A 79 16.89 6.48 2.94
C ARG A 79 15.78 6.27 1.92
N PRO A 80 16.02 6.57 0.65
CA PRO A 80 15.00 6.49 -0.39
C PRO A 80 14.35 5.10 -0.46
N LEU A 81 13.06 5.08 -0.75
CA LEU A 81 12.28 3.86 -0.93
C LEU A 81 11.53 3.89 -2.26
N PRO A 82 11.35 2.73 -2.92
CA PRO A 82 10.46 2.63 -4.05
C PRO A 82 9.07 3.14 -3.72
N LEU A 83 8.57 4.10 -4.47
CA LEU A 83 7.19 4.56 -4.34
C LEU A 83 6.29 3.70 -5.22
N ILE A 84 5.30 3.07 -4.63
CA ILE A 84 4.25 2.36 -5.35
C ILE A 84 3.03 3.28 -5.47
N ARG A 85 2.40 3.26 -6.63
CA ARG A 85 1.14 3.98 -6.87
C ARG A 85 0.16 3.14 -7.68
N ASP A 86 -1.11 3.49 -7.59
CA ASP A 86 -2.12 2.92 -8.48
C ASP A 86 -2.29 3.74 -9.78
N ASP A 87 -3.13 3.22 -10.69
CA ASP A 87 -3.49 3.87 -11.97
C ASP A 87 -4.31 5.17 -11.79
N ALA A 88 -4.94 5.36 -10.63
CA ALA A 88 -5.59 6.62 -10.25
C ALA A 88 -4.61 7.66 -9.67
N ALA A 89 -3.31 7.38 -9.74
CA ALA A 89 -2.24 8.20 -9.17
C ALA A 89 -2.38 8.40 -7.65
N THR A 90 -2.72 7.34 -6.92
CA THR A 90 -2.71 7.28 -5.45
C THR A 90 -1.48 6.51 -4.99
N ALA A 91 -0.66 7.11 -4.16
CA ALA A 91 0.51 6.46 -3.58
C ALA A 91 0.09 5.44 -2.51
N VAL A 92 0.79 4.32 -2.46
CA VAL A 92 0.64 3.29 -1.42
C VAL A 92 1.74 3.50 -0.38
N ALA A 93 1.35 3.89 0.82
CA ALA A 93 2.30 4.08 1.93
C ALA A 93 2.66 2.75 2.60
N GLY A 94 1.67 1.97 3.01
CA GLY A 94 1.87 0.71 3.72
C GLY A 94 1.31 -0.51 3.00
N ARG A 95 0.06 -0.45 2.56
CA ARG A 95 -0.57 -1.58 1.87
C ARG A 95 -1.72 -1.15 0.96
N ALA A 96 -1.95 -1.94 -0.09
CA ALA A 96 -3.18 -1.86 -0.85
C ALA A 96 -3.80 -3.26 -0.98
N SER A 97 -5.07 -3.33 -1.32
CA SER A 97 -5.75 -4.58 -1.62
C SER A 97 -6.73 -4.42 -2.78
N VAL A 98 -6.89 -5.53 -3.50
CA VAL A 98 -7.90 -5.72 -4.53
C VAL A 98 -8.74 -6.91 -4.13
N SER A 99 -10.07 -6.76 -4.11
CA SER A 99 -11.00 -7.83 -3.75
C SER A 99 -12.31 -7.69 -4.55
N ASP A 100 -13.20 -8.65 -4.43
CA ASP A 100 -14.55 -8.51 -4.98
C ASP A 100 -15.31 -7.38 -4.26
N TRP A 101 -16.10 -6.60 -5.02
CA TRP A 101 -16.85 -5.46 -4.47
C TRP A 101 -17.88 -5.86 -3.42
N GLU A 102 -18.50 -7.01 -3.58
CA GLU A 102 -19.49 -7.55 -2.65
C GLU A 102 -18.88 -8.48 -1.60
N ASN A 103 -17.54 -8.54 -1.54
CA ASN A 103 -16.80 -9.32 -0.56
C ASN A 103 -17.01 -10.85 -0.70
N ARG A 104 -17.23 -11.29 -1.92
CA ARG A 104 -17.28 -12.71 -2.32
C ARG A 104 -15.88 -13.21 -2.69
N GLU A 105 -15.76 -14.49 -3.02
CA GLU A 105 -14.58 -14.96 -3.75
C GLU A 105 -14.41 -14.17 -5.04
N LEU A 106 -13.16 -13.90 -5.36
CA LEU A 106 -12.79 -13.08 -6.52
C LEU A 106 -13.11 -13.81 -7.83
N THR A 107 -13.67 -13.09 -8.80
CA THR A 107 -13.69 -13.49 -10.21
C THR A 107 -12.77 -12.54 -10.96
N ALA A 108 -11.50 -12.95 -11.09
CA ALA A 108 -10.47 -12.10 -11.69
C ALA A 108 -9.21 -12.89 -12.03
N GLU A 109 -8.35 -12.24 -12.82
CA GLU A 109 -6.96 -12.60 -13.00
C GLU A 109 -6.08 -11.50 -12.43
N ILE A 110 -5.04 -11.92 -11.67
CA ILE A 110 -4.07 -11.03 -11.06
C ILE A 110 -2.67 -11.48 -11.47
N ILE A 111 -1.88 -10.55 -11.98
CA ILE A 111 -0.56 -10.79 -12.53
C ILE A 111 0.43 -9.84 -11.85
N VAL A 112 1.61 -10.35 -11.51
CA VAL A 112 2.76 -9.57 -11.06
C VAL A 112 3.85 -9.68 -12.13
N ASP A 113 4.14 -8.57 -12.79
CA ASP A 113 4.99 -8.50 -13.99
C ASP A 113 4.50 -9.51 -15.05
N ASP A 114 5.17 -10.65 -15.22
CA ASP A 114 4.82 -11.69 -16.19
C ASP A 114 4.22 -12.96 -15.53
N ASP A 115 4.15 -13.01 -14.18
CA ASP A 115 3.73 -14.19 -13.44
C ASP A 115 2.28 -14.05 -12.94
N VAL A 116 1.50 -15.13 -13.08
CA VAL A 116 0.12 -15.18 -12.60
C VAL A 116 0.12 -15.42 -11.08
N LEU A 117 -0.28 -14.40 -10.31
CA LEU A 117 -0.47 -14.50 -8.87
C LEU A 117 -1.74 -15.28 -8.53
N ALA A 118 -2.84 -14.97 -9.22
CA ALA A 118 -4.11 -15.66 -9.08
C ALA A 118 -4.92 -15.58 -10.37
N ARG A 119 -5.58 -16.70 -10.68
CA ARG A 119 -6.64 -16.77 -11.70
C ARG A 119 -7.77 -17.57 -11.10
N HIS A 120 -8.88 -16.92 -10.82
CA HIS A 120 -9.99 -17.55 -10.11
C HIS A 120 -11.34 -17.12 -10.68
N GLN A 121 -12.32 -18.02 -10.57
CA GLN A 121 -13.71 -17.76 -10.87
C GLN A 121 -14.55 -18.20 -9.67
N SER A 122 -15.26 -17.28 -9.06
CA SER A 122 -16.04 -17.54 -7.85
C SER A 122 -17.13 -18.56 -8.08
N GLY A 123 -17.35 -19.43 -7.09
CA GLY A 123 -18.46 -20.38 -7.03
C GLY A 123 -19.73 -19.77 -6.43
N ARG A 124 -20.79 -20.59 -6.36
CA ARG A 124 -22.07 -20.18 -5.74
C ARG A 124 -22.02 -20.07 -4.21
N ARG A 125 -21.06 -20.73 -3.55
CA ARG A 125 -20.90 -20.73 -2.09
C ARG A 125 -19.66 -19.96 -1.72
N ILE A 126 -19.73 -19.16 -0.65
CA ILE A 126 -18.57 -18.48 -0.08
C ILE A 126 -17.89 -19.45 0.88
N PRO A 127 -16.69 -19.97 0.56
CA PRO A 127 -15.94 -20.84 1.44
C PRO A 127 -15.37 -20.05 2.65
N ARG A 128 -14.77 -20.76 3.61
CA ARG A 128 -14.07 -20.11 4.73
C ARG A 128 -12.72 -19.57 4.29
N THR A 129 -12.03 -20.30 3.44
CA THR A 129 -10.76 -19.94 2.81
C THR A 129 -10.87 -20.17 1.31
N GLY A 130 -10.30 -19.28 0.52
CA GLY A 130 -10.38 -19.33 -0.94
C GLY A 130 -9.57 -18.20 -1.56
N VAL A 131 -9.92 -17.76 -2.74
CA VAL A 131 -9.27 -16.61 -3.39
C VAL A 131 -10.21 -15.40 -3.27
N PHE A 132 -9.93 -14.53 -2.30
CA PHE A 132 -10.76 -13.34 -2.04
C PHE A 132 -10.16 -12.07 -2.63
N GLY A 133 -8.91 -12.11 -3.09
CA GLY A 133 -8.26 -10.95 -3.66
C GLY A 133 -6.75 -11.05 -3.64
N ALA A 134 -6.12 -9.90 -3.72
CA ALA A 134 -4.68 -9.75 -3.53
C ALA A 134 -4.35 -8.58 -2.62
N ARG A 135 -3.24 -8.71 -1.89
CA ARG A 135 -2.58 -7.65 -1.16
C ARG A 135 -1.35 -7.20 -1.92
N VAL A 136 -1.15 -5.90 -1.97
CA VAL A 136 0.06 -5.26 -2.48
C VAL A 136 0.78 -4.62 -1.31
N GLN A 137 2.06 -4.92 -1.16
CA GLN A 137 2.94 -4.32 -0.16
C GLN A 137 4.15 -3.69 -0.86
N PRO A 138 4.48 -2.42 -0.56
CA PRO A 138 5.75 -1.86 -0.98
C PRO A 138 6.92 -2.63 -0.38
N LEU A 139 8.06 -2.65 -1.07
CA LEU A 139 9.32 -3.23 -0.61
C LEU A 139 10.36 -2.13 -0.41
N VAL A 140 11.26 -2.33 0.55
CA VAL A 140 12.38 -1.38 0.79
C VAL A 140 13.36 -1.32 -0.36
N ASP A 141 13.43 -2.38 -1.16
CA ASP A 141 14.35 -2.55 -2.26
C ASP A 141 13.64 -2.85 -3.59
N ALA A 142 14.42 -2.92 -4.66
CA ALA A 142 13.92 -3.42 -5.93
C ALA A 142 13.43 -4.89 -5.80
N PRO A 143 12.42 -5.30 -6.58
CA PRO A 143 11.79 -4.58 -7.69
C PRO A 143 10.81 -3.48 -7.27
N GLY A 144 10.31 -3.46 -6.03
CA GLY A 144 9.51 -2.38 -5.45
C GLY A 144 8.22 -2.81 -4.80
N LEU A 145 7.58 -3.89 -5.23
CA LEU A 145 6.35 -4.40 -4.59
C LEU A 145 6.36 -5.92 -4.44
N ALA A 146 5.59 -6.40 -3.46
CA ALA A 146 5.18 -7.79 -3.34
C ALA A 146 3.66 -7.90 -3.45
N GLY A 147 3.19 -8.92 -4.16
CA GLY A 147 1.81 -9.34 -4.24
C GLY A 147 1.59 -10.65 -3.48
N PHE A 148 0.45 -10.76 -2.80
CA PHE A 148 0.03 -11.95 -2.07
C PHE A 148 -1.44 -12.24 -2.37
N VAL A 149 -1.82 -13.50 -2.42
CA VAL A 149 -3.23 -13.88 -2.46
C VAL A 149 -3.87 -13.63 -1.09
N LEU A 150 -5.07 -13.06 -1.08
CA LEU A 150 -5.91 -12.99 0.11
C LEU A 150 -6.77 -14.24 0.17
N ASP A 151 -6.60 -15.05 1.21
CA ASP A 151 -7.30 -16.31 1.41
C ASP A 151 -8.59 -16.17 2.23
N THR A 152 -8.82 -14.99 2.81
CA THR A 152 -10.04 -14.62 3.53
C THR A 152 -10.55 -13.24 3.08
N PRO A 153 -11.85 -12.93 3.30
CA PRO A 153 -12.44 -11.65 2.93
C PRO A 153 -11.73 -10.44 3.56
N VAL A 154 -11.62 -9.35 2.79
CA VAL A 154 -10.98 -8.09 3.22
C VAL A 154 -11.86 -7.29 4.17
N MET A 155 -13.18 -7.38 4.01
CA MET A 155 -14.15 -6.69 4.85
C MET A 155 -14.72 -7.65 5.88
N PRO A 156 -15.03 -7.16 7.11
CA PRO A 156 -15.60 -8.00 8.14
C PRO A 156 -16.93 -8.62 7.67
N VAL A 157 -17.00 -9.94 7.68
CA VAL A 157 -18.24 -10.67 7.36
C VAL A 157 -18.88 -11.13 8.66
N ARG A 158 -20.13 -10.69 8.92
CA ARG A 158 -20.93 -11.27 10.01
C ARG A 158 -21.33 -12.68 9.63
N ARG A 159 -20.81 -13.67 10.34
CA ARG A 159 -21.25 -15.07 10.21
C ARG A 159 -22.10 -15.45 11.42
N GLY A 160 -23.40 -15.69 11.18
CA GLY A 160 -24.35 -16.12 12.20
C GLY A 160 -24.85 -15.04 13.17
N LEU A 161 -25.82 -15.41 14.06
CA LEU A 161 -26.47 -14.49 14.98
C LEU A 161 -25.55 -13.91 16.07
N PHE A 162 -24.41 -14.58 16.35
CA PHE A 162 -23.39 -14.21 17.35
C PHE A 162 -21.96 -14.15 16.77
N GLY A 163 -21.84 -14.02 15.42
CA GLY A 163 -20.56 -14.06 14.75
C GLY A 163 -19.67 -12.87 15.14
N ARG A 164 -18.43 -13.16 15.59
CA ARG A 164 -17.35 -12.18 15.69
C ARG A 164 -16.97 -11.69 14.29
N PHE A 165 -16.61 -10.42 14.18
CA PHE A 165 -15.99 -9.89 12.98
C PHE A 165 -14.63 -10.58 12.79
N GLU A 166 -14.45 -11.28 11.68
CA GLU A 166 -13.13 -11.77 11.27
C GLU A 166 -12.35 -10.63 10.62
N ASN A 167 -11.05 -10.68 10.76
CA ASN A 167 -10.02 -9.70 10.39
C ASN A 167 -10.45 -8.65 9.34
N GLU A 168 -10.33 -7.38 9.70
CA GLU A 168 -10.70 -6.23 8.87
C GLU A 168 -9.86 -6.08 7.58
N HIS A 169 -8.86 -6.93 7.36
CA HIS A 169 -7.92 -6.78 6.24
C HIS A 169 -7.70 -8.05 5.43
N GLY A 170 -8.39 -9.14 5.75
CA GLY A 170 -8.13 -10.44 5.17
C GLY A 170 -6.77 -11.03 5.60
N SER A 171 -6.62 -12.33 5.50
CA SER A 171 -5.35 -13.04 5.69
C SER A 171 -4.66 -13.23 4.35
N ILE A 172 -3.35 -13.30 4.35
CA ILE A 172 -2.54 -13.58 3.17
C ILE A 172 -2.09 -15.04 3.17
N ALA A 173 -2.07 -15.66 2.00
CA ALA A 173 -1.40 -16.93 1.78
C ALA A 173 0.09 -16.64 1.57
N GLU A 174 0.90 -16.87 2.60
CA GLU A 174 2.34 -16.49 2.60
C GLU A 174 3.14 -17.16 1.47
N ASP A 175 2.77 -18.37 1.10
CA ASP A 175 3.37 -19.16 0.03
C ASP A 175 3.05 -18.64 -1.39
N SER A 176 2.06 -17.74 -1.51
CA SER A 176 1.67 -17.13 -2.79
C SER A 176 2.53 -15.95 -3.21
N ARG A 177 3.52 -15.54 -2.38
CA ARG A 177 4.28 -14.31 -2.57
C ARG A 177 4.98 -14.24 -3.94
N LEU A 178 4.62 -13.23 -4.74
CA LEU A 178 5.36 -12.81 -5.93
C LEU A 178 5.91 -11.40 -5.73
N VAL A 179 7.06 -11.14 -6.31
CA VAL A 179 7.69 -9.81 -6.28
C VAL A 179 7.85 -9.26 -7.68
N GLY A 180 7.62 -7.97 -7.85
CA GLY A 180 7.67 -7.35 -9.17
C GLY A 180 7.68 -5.82 -9.09
N ARG A 181 7.63 -5.22 -10.27
CA ARG A 181 7.53 -3.76 -10.46
C ARG A 181 6.08 -3.31 -10.63
N ALA A 182 5.22 -4.23 -11.05
CA ALA A 182 3.80 -3.96 -11.26
C ALA A 182 2.94 -5.15 -10.85
N LEU A 183 1.75 -4.86 -10.33
CA LEU A 183 0.66 -5.82 -10.14
C LEU A 183 -0.55 -5.30 -10.90
N GLN A 184 -1.11 -6.13 -11.75
CA GLN A 184 -2.32 -5.85 -12.51
C GLN A 184 -3.42 -6.80 -12.09
N ALA A 185 -4.62 -6.29 -11.90
CA ALA A 185 -5.81 -7.08 -11.65
C ALA A 185 -6.91 -6.71 -12.64
N GLY A 186 -7.54 -7.72 -13.26
CA GLY A 186 -8.69 -7.57 -14.13
C GLY A 186 -9.82 -8.51 -13.71
N GLY A 187 -11.03 -7.98 -13.55
CA GLY A 187 -12.21 -8.73 -13.11
C GLY A 187 -13.49 -7.94 -13.30
N GLU A 188 -14.64 -8.54 -12.97
CA GLU A 188 -15.94 -7.94 -13.25
C GLU A 188 -16.28 -6.75 -12.34
N SER A 189 -15.90 -6.81 -11.06
CA SER A 189 -16.30 -5.82 -10.05
C SER A 189 -15.29 -5.80 -8.90
N LEU A 190 -14.22 -5.04 -9.06
CA LEU A 190 -13.13 -4.97 -8.12
C LEU A 190 -13.27 -3.81 -7.14
N ARG A 191 -13.08 -4.10 -5.86
CA ARG A 191 -12.86 -3.13 -4.79
C ARG A 191 -11.37 -2.89 -4.65
N VAL A 192 -10.99 -1.63 -4.66
CA VAL A 192 -9.59 -1.21 -4.43
C VAL A 192 -9.53 -0.42 -3.15
N ILE A 193 -8.68 -0.85 -2.22
CA ILE A 193 -8.42 -0.17 -0.95
C ILE A 193 -6.94 0.17 -0.89
N VAL A 194 -6.60 1.43 -0.62
CA VAL A 194 -5.22 1.90 -0.42
C VAL A 194 -5.13 2.48 0.97
N ASP A 195 -4.26 1.93 1.81
CA ASP A 195 -4.03 2.38 3.19
C ASP A 195 -5.33 2.60 3.99
N GLY A 196 -6.27 1.68 3.84
CA GLY A 196 -7.58 1.73 4.51
C GLY A 196 -8.64 2.57 3.80
N VAL A 197 -8.31 3.29 2.72
CA VAL A 197 -9.26 4.10 1.97
C VAL A 197 -9.75 3.36 0.73
N SER A 198 -11.04 3.01 0.70
CA SER A 198 -11.67 2.35 -0.45
C SER A 198 -12.03 3.35 -1.55
N ARG A 199 -11.84 2.95 -2.81
CA ARG A 199 -12.43 3.67 -3.94
C ARG A 199 -13.96 3.68 -3.79
N LYS A 200 -14.61 4.75 -4.25
CA LYS A 200 -16.06 4.96 -4.09
C LYS A 200 -16.90 4.06 -4.99
N ARG A 201 -16.34 3.50 -6.03
CA ARG A 201 -17.03 2.67 -7.03
C ARG A 201 -16.18 1.48 -7.40
N PRO A 202 -16.78 0.35 -7.80
CA PRO A 202 -16.05 -0.77 -8.34
C PRO A 202 -15.34 -0.37 -9.64
N VAL A 203 -14.27 -1.10 -9.94
CA VAL A 203 -13.55 -0.99 -11.21
C VAL A 203 -13.39 -2.38 -11.83
N GLU A 204 -13.21 -2.45 -13.14
CA GLU A 204 -12.93 -3.72 -13.83
C GLU A 204 -11.44 -4.02 -13.91
N ARG A 205 -10.61 -2.98 -13.75
CA ARG A 205 -9.15 -3.09 -13.82
C ARG A 205 -8.51 -2.15 -12.82
N VAL A 206 -7.36 -2.57 -12.31
CA VAL A 206 -6.45 -1.73 -11.53
C VAL A 206 -5.02 -2.19 -11.76
N THR A 207 -4.11 -1.24 -11.81
CA THR A 207 -2.68 -1.51 -11.85
C THR A 207 -2.00 -0.76 -10.72
N PHE A 208 -1.19 -1.48 -9.93
CA PHE A 208 -0.21 -0.90 -9.01
C PHE A 208 1.15 -1.04 -9.64
N TYR A 209 1.98 -0.01 -9.56
CA TYR A 209 3.30 -0.06 -10.14
C TYR A 209 4.27 0.88 -9.44
N ARG A 210 5.55 0.52 -9.54
CA ARG A 210 6.62 1.36 -9.04
C ARG A 210 6.69 2.65 -9.85
N HIS A 211 6.65 3.78 -9.15
CA HIS A 211 6.85 5.10 -9.72
C HIS A 211 8.31 5.27 -10.20
N LEU A 212 8.54 6.18 -11.15
CA LEU A 212 9.87 6.44 -11.70
C LEU A 212 10.85 7.04 -10.69
N ARG A 213 10.32 7.73 -9.68
CA ARG A 213 11.11 8.36 -8.61
C ARG A 213 10.80 7.70 -7.28
N ASP A 214 11.86 7.47 -6.52
CA ASP A 214 11.73 6.96 -5.17
C ASP A 214 11.32 8.07 -4.20
N ALA A 215 10.59 7.71 -3.15
CA ALA A 215 10.24 8.62 -2.06
C ALA A 215 11.47 8.86 -1.18
N GLN A 216 11.74 10.11 -0.83
CA GLN A 216 12.84 10.49 0.07
C GLN A 216 12.35 10.36 1.52
N VAL A 217 12.35 9.13 2.06
CA VAL A 217 11.82 8.86 3.38
C VAL A 217 12.89 8.92 4.46
N VAL A 218 12.50 9.38 5.64
CA VAL A 218 13.36 9.45 6.83
C VAL A 218 13.09 8.23 7.70
N ARG A 219 14.10 7.39 7.84
CA ARG A 219 13.99 6.14 8.60
C ARG A 219 15.34 5.71 9.19
N PRO A 220 15.34 4.81 10.19
CA PRO A 220 16.54 4.27 10.84
C PRO A 220 17.53 3.64 9.87
#